data_f9d579b035fe95748dcba3881788f2f4
#
_entry.id   f9d579b035fe95748dcba3881788f2f4
#
_cell.length_a   1.000
_cell.length_b   1.000
_cell.length_c   1.000
_cell.angle_alpha   90.00
_cell.angle_beta   90.00
_cell.angle_gamma   90.00
#
_symmetry.space_group_name_H-M   'P 1'
#
loop_
_entity.id
_entity.type
_entity.pdbx_description
1 polymer ?
#
loop_
_entity_poly.entity_id
_entity_poly.type
_entity_poly.pdbx_seq_one_letter_code
_entity_poly.pdbx_strand_id
1 'polypeptide(L)'
;MPVELNFSPPSRKPTAERPALLAITGLLGVTLLAVALGRGSETAPNVTARPVETLAFHAEDRPDGAIDLRAAEGGRLVGRIEPGQDGFIRGTLRGLAQARQREGLSRDPPFTLTRFDNGTLSLEDTATGRQVALQAFGPTNARAFARLLPGKEAR
;
A
#
# COMPACT_ATOMS: atom_id res chain seq x y z
N MET A 1 54.99 -32.38 -46.95
CA MET A 1 53.71 -31.76 -47.39
C MET A 1 53.18 -30.93 -46.23
N PRO A 2 53.08 -29.61 -46.35
CA PRO A 2 52.48 -28.78 -45.32
C PRO A 2 50.96 -28.90 -45.35
N VAL A 3 50.33 -29.15 -44.20
CA VAL A 3 48.88 -29.19 -44.05
C VAL A 3 48.41 -27.75 -43.89
N GLU A 4 47.71 -27.22 -44.87
CA GLU A 4 47.05 -25.91 -44.79
C GLU A 4 45.76 -26.05 -44.00
N LEU A 5 45.74 -25.54 -42.75
CA LEU A 5 44.55 -25.42 -41.91
C LEU A 5 43.75 -24.19 -42.38
N ASN A 6 42.69 -24.46 -43.16
CA ASN A 6 41.76 -23.42 -43.59
C ASN A 6 40.82 -23.02 -42.45
N PHE A 7 41.14 -21.93 -41.77
CA PHE A 7 40.32 -21.34 -40.73
C PHE A 7 39.28 -20.42 -41.39
N SER A 8 38.07 -20.92 -41.65
CA SER A 8 36.96 -20.06 -42.04
C SER A 8 36.39 -19.38 -40.77
N PRO A 9 36.38 -18.04 -40.69
CA PRO A 9 35.76 -17.37 -39.55
C PRO A 9 34.25 -17.66 -39.52
N PRO A 10 33.65 -17.84 -38.35
CA PRO A 10 32.21 -18.03 -38.23
C PRO A 10 31.46 -16.85 -38.79
N SER A 11 30.56 -17.09 -39.74
CA SER A 11 29.68 -16.08 -40.32
C SER A 11 28.77 -15.55 -39.21
N ARG A 12 28.98 -14.33 -38.78
CA ARG A 12 28.03 -13.62 -37.91
C ARG A 12 26.76 -13.38 -38.72
N LYS A 13 25.71 -14.16 -38.40
CA LYS A 13 24.37 -13.85 -38.90
C LYS A 13 23.97 -12.46 -38.39
N PRO A 14 23.44 -11.56 -39.26
CA PRO A 14 22.97 -10.28 -38.78
C PRO A 14 21.85 -10.49 -37.77
N THR A 15 22.09 -10.00 -36.59
CA THR A 15 21.26 -10.17 -35.41
C THR A 15 19.86 -9.58 -35.61
N ALA A 16 18.86 -10.43 -35.58
CA ALA A 16 17.44 -10.06 -35.43
C ALA A 16 17.13 -9.46 -34.04
N GLU A 17 18.14 -9.04 -33.30
CA GLU A 17 18.02 -8.54 -31.92
C GLU A 17 17.50 -7.07 -31.89
N ARG A 18 17.78 -6.29 -32.93
CA ARG A 18 17.36 -4.87 -32.98
C ARG A 18 15.84 -4.68 -33.00
N PRO A 19 15.05 -5.43 -33.81
CA PRO A 19 13.60 -5.27 -33.78
C PRO A 19 12.99 -5.80 -32.45
N ALA A 20 13.57 -6.86 -31.87
CA ALA A 20 13.12 -7.38 -30.57
C ALA A 20 13.38 -6.37 -29.43
N LEU A 21 14.55 -5.76 -29.41
CA LEU A 21 14.88 -4.72 -28.42
C LEU A 21 13.96 -3.49 -28.55
N LEU A 22 13.68 -3.05 -29.78
CA LEU A 22 12.76 -1.94 -30.03
C LEU A 22 11.33 -2.27 -29.60
N ALA A 23 10.87 -3.51 -29.82
CA ALA A 23 9.55 -3.96 -29.39
C ALA A 23 9.44 -4.00 -27.85
N ILE A 24 10.46 -4.50 -27.15
CA ILE A 24 10.50 -4.54 -25.70
C ILE A 24 10.54 -3.14 -25.10
N THR A 25 11.37 -2.25 -25.66
CA THR A 25 11.46 -0.86 -25.22
C THR A 25 10.15 -0.10 -25.45
N GLY A 26 9.49 -0.33 -26.59
CA GLY A 26 8.17 0.22 -26.90
C GLY A 26 7.10 -0.25 -25.92
N LEU A 27 7.06 -1.55 -25.64
CA LEU A 27 6.12 -2.13 -24.66
C LEU A 27 6.35 -1.56 -23.25
N LEU A 28 7.62 -1.47 -22.82
CA LEU A 28 7.97 -0.89 -21.52
C LEU A 28 7.55 0.58 -21.45
N GLY A 29 7.78 1.34 -22.52
CA GLY A 29 7.38 2.75 -22.62
C GLY A 29 5.86 2.94 -22.51
N VAL A 30 5.08 2.12 -23.22
CA VAL A 30 3.61 2.13 -23.16
C VAL A 30 3.13 1.75 -21.75
N THR A 31 3.73 0.73 -21.14
CA THR A 31 3.36 0.29 -19.78
C THR A 31 3.66 1.39 -18.75
N LEU A 32 4.82 2.02 -18.83
CA LEU A 32 5.19 3.12 -17.95
C LEU A 32 4.29 4.33 -18.14
N LEU A 33 3.93 4.65 -19.38
CA LEU A 33 2.99 5.73 -19.69
C LEU A 33 1.60 5.42 -19.16
N ALA A 34 1.09 4.18 -19.33
CA ALA A 34 -0.19 3.75 -18.81
C ALA A 34 -0.23 3.82 -17.27
N VAL A 35 0.86 3.42 -16.59
CA VAL A 35 1.01 3.55 -15.13
C VAL A 35 1.08 5.02 -14.72
N ALA A 36 1.79 5.87 -15.47
CA ALA A 36 1.89 7.30 -15.16
C ALA A 36 0.54 8.02 -15.31
N LEU A 37 -0.22 7.68 -16.36
CA LEU A 37 -1.56 8.21 -16.59
C LEU A 37 -2.60 7.61 -15.64
N GLY A 38 -2.42 6.34 -15.22
CA GLY A 38 -3.30 5.64 -14.29
C GLY A 38 -3.10 6.02 -12.82
N ARG A 39 -2.00 6.69 -12.46
CA ARG A 39 -1.76 7.16 -11.09
C ARG A 39 -2.74 8.24 -10.60
N GLY A 40 -3.54 8.82 -11.48
CA GLY A 40 -4.64 9.72 -11.11
C GLY A 40 -5.94 9.02 -10.73
N SER A 41 -5.99 7.69 -10.85
CA SER A 41 -7.17 6.89 -10.48
C SER A 41 -6.91 6.12 -9.18
N GLU A 42 -6.37 6.78 -8.15
CA GLU A 42 -6.65 6.30 -6.80
C GLU A 42 -8.17 6.34 -6.68
N THR A 43 -8.77 5.17 -6.50
CA THR A 43 -10.21 5.00 -6.34
C THR A 43 -10.60 5.85 -5.14
N ALA A 44 -10.98 7.11 -5.40
CA ALA A 44 -11.62 7.92 -4.40
C ALA A 44 -12.76 7.08 -3.83
N PRO A 45 -12.93 6.99 -2.51
CA PRO A 45 -14.02 6.26 -1.91
C PRO A 45 -15.29 6.73 -2.59
N ASN A 46 -16.12 5.77 -3.02
CA ASN A 46 -17.36 5.99 -3.77
C ASN A 46 -18.03 7.28 -3.30
N VAL A 47 -18.05 8.32 -4.13
CA VAL A 47 -18.44 9.70 -3.80
C VAL A 47 -19.87 9.79 -3.21
N THR A 48 -20.60 8.68 -3.20
CA THR A 48 -21.97 8.54 -2.69
C THR A 48 -22.05 7.91 -1.29
N ALA A 49 -20.97 7.27 -0.79
CA ALA A 49 -21.02 6.60 0.50
C ALA A 49 -20.84 7.61 1.64
N ARG A 50 -21.73 7.56 2.65
CA ARG A 50 -21.69 8.46 3.81
C ARG A 50 -20.91 7.83 4.97
N PRO A 51 -20.04 8.58 5.66
CA PRO A 51 -19.39 8.08 6.85
C PRO A 51 -20.44 7.85 7.95
N VAL A 52 -20.46 6.64 8.52
CA VAL A 52 -21.37 6.26 9.61
C VAL A 52 -20.65 6.10 10.93
N GLU A 53 -19.32 5.86 10.87
CA GLU A 53 -18.50 5.69 12.06
C GLU A 53 -17.07 6.07 11.75
N THR A 54 -16.44 6.83 12.64
CA THR A 54 -15.07 7.31 12.47
C THR A 54 -14.32 7.20 13.79
N LEU A 55 -13.08 6.72 13.71
CA LEU A 55 -12.14 6.63 14.83
C LEU A 55 -10.82 7.27 14.43
N ALA A 56 -10.45 8.36 15.09
CA ALA A 56 -9.11 8.93 15.00
C ALA A 56 -8.23 8.31 16.09
N PHE A 57 -7.02 7.86 15.74
CA PHE A 57 -6.13 7.18 16.69
C PHE A 57 -4.65 7.40 16.36
N HIS A 58 -3.81 7.25 17.38
CA HIS A 58 -2.36 7.20 17.29
C HIS A 58 -1.88 5.77 17.44
N ALA A 59 -0.78 5.42 16.78
CA ALA A 59 -0.11 4.13 16.91
C ALA A 59 1.24 4.34 17.63
N GLU A 60 1.40 3.71 18.79
CA GLU A 60 2.57 3.82 19.64
C GLU A 60 3.31 2.48 19.74
N ASP A 61 4.56 2.45 19.26
CA ASP A 61 5.41 1.27 19.42
C ASP A 61 5.79 1.08 20.88
N ARG A 62 5.69 -0.17 21.38
CA ARG A 62 6.06 -0.56 22.74
C ARG A 62 7.41 -1.28 22.74
N PRO A 63 8.16 -1.23 23.86
CA PRO A 63 9.45 -1.91 23.99
C PRO A 63 9.38 -3.44 23.79
N ASP A 64 8.23 -4.04 24.07
CA ASP A 64 7.96 -5.48 23.87
C ASP A 64 7.64 -5.84 22.41
N GLY A 65 7.66 -4.86 21.50
CA GLY A 65 7.33 -5.04 20.07
C GLY A 65 5.84 -5.04 19.77
N ALA A 66 4.97 -4.82 20.76
CA ALA A 66 3.55 -4.57 20.54
C ALA A 66 3.34 -3.14 19.98
N ILE A 67 2.14 -2.87 19.44
CA ILE A 67 1.70 -1.54 19.06
C ILE A 67 0.41 -1.24 19.81
N ASP A 68 0.41 -0.21 20.63
CA ASP A 68 -0.79 0.32 21.25
C ASP A 68 -1.49 1.29 20.28
N LEU A 69 -2.78 1.10 20.07
CA LEU A 69 -3.63 2.01 19.31
C LEU A 69 -4.46 2.81 20.32
N ARG A 70 -4.24 4.12 20.35
CA ARG A 70 -4.92 5.02 21.30
C ARG A 70 -5.80 6.00 20.57
N ALA A 71 -7.05 6.16 21.03
CA ALA A 71 -7.92 7.19 20.50
C ALA A 71 -7.22 8.57 20.57
N ALA A 72 -7.30 9.34 19.49
CA ALA A 72 -6.71 10.67 19.44
C ALA A 72 -7.36 11.60 20.46
N GLU A 73 -8.65 11.41 20.73
CA GLU A 73 -9.37 12.08 21.78
C GLU A 73 -9.34 11.27 23.07
N GLY A 74 -8.83 11.87 24.15
CA GLY A 74 -8.75 11.26 25.48
C GLY A 74 -7.73 10.16 25.67
N GLY A 75 -6.95 9.77 24.64
CA GLY A 75 -5.84 8.80 24.76
C GLY A 75 -6.22 7.38 25.17
N ARG A 76 -7.52 7.02 25.17
CA ARG A 76 -8.01 5.69 25.55
C ARG A 76 -7.45 4.62 24.62
N LEU A 77 -7.01 3.50 25.19
CA LEU A 77 -6.59 2.34 24.41
C LEU A 77 -7.80 1.77 23.65
N VAL A 78 -7.74 1.75 22.32
CA VAL A 78 -8.79 1.21 21.44
C VAL A 78 -8.41 -0.16 20.86
N GLY A 79 -7.13 -0.50 20.89
CA GLY A 79 -6.63 -1.79 20.47
C GLY A 79 -5.15 -1.95 20.80
N ARG A 80 -4.70 -3.19 20.85
CA ARG A 80 -3.29 -3.56 20.97
C ARG A 80 -2.97 -4.65 19.96
N ILE A 81 -1.89 -4.49 19.25
CA ILE A 81 -1.39 -5.44 18.27
C ILE A 81 -0.18 -6.13 18.89
N GLU A 82 -0.34 -7.39 19.25
CA GLU A 82 0.72 -8.19 19.86
C GLU A 82 1.83 -8.51 18.84
N PRO A 83 3.06 -8.75 19.31
CA PRO A 83 4.16 -9.17 18.44
C PRO A 83 3.78 -10.40 17.62
N GLY A 84 4.02 -10.35 16.30
CA GLY A 84 3.70 -11.46 15.39
C GLY A 84 2.23 -11.61 15.01
N GLN A 85 1.33 -10.80 15.57
CA GLN A 85 -0.10 -10.81 15.24
C GLN A 85 -0.47 -9.64 14.33
N ASP A 86 -1.65 -9.75 13.70
CA ASP A 86 -2.26 -8.70 12.85
C ASP A 86 -1.26 -8.04 11.87
N GLY A 87 -0.49 -8.87 11.16
CA GLY A 87 0.60 -8.43 10.28
C GLY A 87 0.15 -7.40 9.24
N PHE A 88 -1.12 -7.47 8.79
CA PHE A 88 -1.68 -6.50 7.86
C PHE A 88 -1.84 -5.11 8.49
N ILE A 89 -2.40 -5.01 9.69
CA ILE A 89 -2.53 -3.71 10.40
C ILE A 89 -1.14 -3.13 10.64
N ARG A 90 -0.22 -3.94 11.18
CA ARG A 90 1.17 -3.55 11.45
C ARG A 90 1.88 -3.05 10.19
N GLY A 91 1.77 -3.79 9.08
CA GLY A 91 2.40 -3.44 7.80
C GLY A 91 1.83 -2.15 7.22
N THR A 92 0.51 -1.98 7.25
CA THR A 92 -0.17 -0.79 6.75
C THR A 92 0.22 0.47 7.54
N LEU A 93 0.14 0.43 8.88
CA LEU A 93 0.53 1.56 9.73
C LEU A 93 2.01 1.91 9.59
N ARG A 94 2.89 0.90 9.49
CA ARG A 94 4.33 1.13 9.29
C ARG A 94 4.61 1.74 7.92
N GLY A 95 3.91 1.31 6.87
CA GLY A 95 4.03 1.88 5.52
C GLY A 95 3.63 3.36 5.49
N LEU A 96 2.52 3.73 6.13
CA LEU A 96 2.08 5.12 6.26
C LEU A 96 3.05 5.95 7.10
N ALA A 97 3.53 5.43 8.24
CA ALA A 97 4.52 6.11 9.08
C ALA A 97 5.84 6.35 8.33
N GLN A 98 6.30 5.39 7.50
CA GLN A 98 7.47 5.59 6.65
C GLN A 98 7.26 6.65 5.57
N ALA A 99 6.02 6.79 5.05
CA ALA A 99 5.69 7.85 4.11
C ALA A 99 5.82 9.22 4.78
N ARG A 100 5.30 9.40 6.00
CA ARG A 100 5.51 10.62 6.80
C ARG A 100 6.98 10.97 6.96
N GLN A 101 7.81 9.98 7.33
CA GLN A 101 9.25 10.20 7.51
C GLN A 101 9.94 10.67 6.23
N ARG A 102 9.60 10.06 5.07
CA ARG A 102 10.15 10.46 3.78
C ARG A 102 9.76 11.87 3.35
N GLU A 103 8.60 12.32 3.79
CA GLU A 103 8.08 13.67 3.52
C GLU A 103 8.46 14.69 4.62
N GLY A 104 9.20 14.26 5.65
CA GLY A 104 9.63 15.13 6.76
C GLY A 104 8.48 15.57 7.67
N LEU A 105 7.37 14.83 7.69
CA LEU A 105 6.18 15.17 8.45
C LEU A 105 6.23 14.62 9.88
N SER A 106 5.52 15.31 10.80
CA SER A 106 5.38 14.91 12.20
C SER A 106 4.60 13.59 12.35
N ARG A 107 4.81 12.94 13.50
CA ARG A 107 4.02 11.78 13.95
C ARG A 107 2.72 12.18 14.65
N ASP A 108 2.56 13.47 15.03
CA ASP A 108 1.46 13.95 15.84
C ASP A 108 0.07 13.85 15.19
N PRO A 109 -0.10 14.06 13.86
CA PRO A 109 -1.40 13.87 13.25
C PRO A 109 -1.88 12.42 13.37
N PRO A 110 -3.17 12.19 13.74
CA PRO A 110 -3.70 10.84 13.90
C PRO A 110 -3.89 10.12 12.57
N PHE A 111 -4.10 8.81 12.65
CA PHE A 111 -4.74 8.03 11.60
C PHE A 111 -6.25 8.07 11.80
N THR A 112 -7.01 8.10 10.72
CA THR A 112 -8.48 8.12 10.76
C THR A 112 -9.03 6.89 10.06
N LEU A 113 -9.71 6.03 10.82
CA LEU A 113 -10.43 4.87 10.30
C LEU A 113 -11.90 5.23 10.17
N THR A 114 -12.45 5.11 8.98
CA THR A 114 -13.84 5.45 8.66
C THR A 114 -14.58 4.25 8.11
N ARG A 115 -15.76 3.97 8.67
CA ARG A 115 -16.76 3.05 8.10
C ARG A 115 -17.83 3.88 7.38
N PHE A 116 -18.18 3.43 6.19
CA PHE A 116 -19.24 4.04 5.38
C PHE A 116 -20.53 3.21 5.44
N ASP A 117 -21.64 3.84 5.06
CA ASP A 117 -23.00 3.24 5.05
C ASP A 117 -23.13 2.02 4.12
N ASN A 118 -22.28 1.93 3.09
CA ASN A 118 -22.17 0.75 2.21
C ASN A 118 -21.29 -0.37 2.79
N GLY A 119 -20.86 -0.25 4.06
CA GLY A 119 -20.01 -1.23 4.75
C GLY A 119 -18.53 -1.17 4.39
N THR A 120 -18.10 -0.27 3.51
CA THR A 120 -16.68 -0.11 3.18
C THR A 120 -15.92 0.58 4.30
N LEU A 121 -14.59 0.33 4.36
CA LEU A 121 -13.68 0.91 5.34
C LEU A 121 -12.54 1.63 4.62
N SER A 122 -12.20 2.82 5.10
CA SER A 122 -11.03 3.57 4.68
C SER A 122 -10.15 3.89 5.88
N LEU A 123 -8.85 3.73 5.72
CA LEU A 123 -7.85 4.26 6.65
C LEU A 123 -7.16 5.44 5.99
N GLU A 124 -7.17 6.58 6.64
CA GLU A 124 -6.50 7.80 6.20
C GLU A 124 -5.35 8.15 7.12
N ASP A 125 -4.25 8.53 6.54
CA ASP A 125 -3.15 9.20 7.23
C ASP A 125 -3.32 10.72 7.09
N THR A 126 -3.76 11.37 8.16
CA THR A 126 -4.07 12.81 8.12
C THR A 126 -2.84 13.70 7.95
N ALA A 127 -1.61 13.18 8.16
CA ALA A 127 -0.38 13.92 7.91
C ALA A 127 -0.06 14.03 6.41
N THR A 128 -0.21 12.92 5.67
CA THR A 128 0.13 12.85 4.24
C THR A 128 -1.08 12.96 3.31
N GLY A 129 -2.30 12.85 3.86
CA GLY A 129 -3.55 12.75 3.10
C GLY A 129 -3.73 11.41 2.37
N ARG A 130 -2.85 10.42 2.61
CA ARG A 130 -2.92 9.11 1.97
C ARG A 130 -4.09 8.31 2.52
N GLN A 131 -4.87 7.74 1.61
CA GLN A 131 -6.00 6.89 1.94
C GLN A 131 -5.77 5.45 1.47
N VAL A 132 -6.22 4.50 2.28
CA VAL A 132 -6.15 3.06 2.02
C VAL A 132 -7.56 2.51 2.06
N ALA A 133 -8.08 2.09 0.89
CA ALA A 133 -9.37 1.39 0.79
C ALA A 133 -9.17 -0.07 1.25
N LEU A 134 -9.61 -0.38 2.46
CA LEU A 134 -9.29 -1.65 3.13
C LEU A 134 -9.93 -2.86 2.44
N GLN A 135 -11.03 -2.69 1.71
CA GLN A 135 -11.69 -3.74 0.92
C GLN A 135 -10.80 -4.28 -0.20
N ALA A 136 -9.90 -3.46 -0.75
CA ALA A 136 -8.97 -3.88 -1.80
C ALA A 136 -8.03 -5.02 -1.34
N PHE A 137 -7.86 -5.19 -0.04
CA PHE A 137 -6.99 -6.20 0.57
C PHE A 137 -7.75 -7.44 1.07
N GLY A 138 -9.03 -7.55 0.74
CA GLY A 138 -9.88 -8.68 1.07
C GLY A 138 -10.60 -8.58 2.44
N PRO A 139 -11.65 -9.40 2.63
CA PRO A 139 -12.56 -9.25 3.76
C PRO A 139 -11.91 -9.55 5.12
N THR A 140 -10.92 -10.42 5.17
CA THR A 140 -10.20 -10.76 6.42
C THR A 140 -9.41 -9.54 6.92
N ASN A 141 -8.71 -8.86 6.04
CA ASN A 141 -7.92 -7.69 6.35
C ASN A 141 -8.79 -6.48 6.71
N ALA A 142 -9.90 -6.27 5.97
CA ALA A 142 -10.87 -5.24 6.30
C ALA A 142 -11.49 -5.47 7.69
N ARG A 143 -11.86 -6.72 8.05
CA ARG A 143 -12.38 -7.06 9.38
C ARG A 143 -11.37 -6.83 10.50
N ALA A 144 -10.09 -7.03 10.25
CA ALA A 144 -9.05 -6.75 11.24
C ALA A 144 -9.08 -5.29 11.70
N PHE A 145 -9.25 -4.34 10.77
CA PHE A 145 -9.45 -2.93 11.11
C PHE A 145 -10.85 -2.64 11.67
N ALA A 146 -11.90 -3.31 11.16
CA ALA A 146 -13.27 -3.08 11.64
C ALA A 146 -13.43 -3.32 13.15
N ARG A 147 -12.64 -4.25 13.73
CA ARG A 147 -12.65 -4.54 15.18
C ARG A 147 -12.20 -3.36 16.04
N LEU A 148 -11.49 -2.40 15.47
CA LEU A 148 -11.01 -1.21 16.20
C LEU A 148 -12.11 -0.15 16.38
N LEU A 149 -13.12 -0.17 15.51
CA LEU A 149 -14.22 0.78 15.58
C LEU A 149 -15.12 0.44 16.78
N PRO A 150 -15.63 1.44 17.51
CA PRO A 150 -16.48 1.24 18.67
C PRO A 150 -17.87 0.65 18.35
N GLY A 151 -18.12 0.35 17.09
CA GLY A 151 -19.42 0.01 16.56
C GLY A 151 -20.07 -1.20 17.19
N LYS A 152 -21.38 -1.10 17.36
CA LYS A 152 -22.29 -2.19 17.64
C LYS A 152 -21.91 -3.41 16.82
N GLU A 153 -21.51 -4.48 17.48
CA GLU A 153 -21.62 -5.81 16.92
C GLU A 153 -23.04 -5.93 16.35
N ALA A 154 -23.11 -6.14 15.01
CA ALA A 154 -24.38 -6.48 14.40
C ALA A 154 -24.87 -7.76 15.06
N ARG A 155 -25.92 -7.63 15.88
CA ARG A 155 -26.73 -8.75 16.35
C ARG A 155 -27.34 -9.48 15.17
#